data_b5ddf189fc807b1df217df4f488c9c00
#
_entry.id   b5ddf189fc807b1df217df4f488c9c00
#
_cell.length_a   1.000
_cell.length_b   1.000
_cell.length_c   1.000
_cell.angle_alpha   90.00
_cell.angle_beta   90.00
_cell.angle_gamma   90.00
#
_symmetry.space_group_name_H-M   'P 1'
#
loop_
_entity.id
_entity.type
_entity.pdbx_description
1 polymer ?
#
loop_
_entity_poly.entity_id
_entity_poly.type
_entity_poly.pdbx_seq_one_letter_code
_entity_poly.pdbx_strand_id
1 'polypeptide(L)'
;IHAGVGLGKTHLLQAVTWAGNSGSERKVLYLTAEKFMYGFVAALKTQTALAFKEALRGIDVLVIDDLQFLQGKSTQAEFCHTLNALIDAGRQVVIAADRPPSDLESLDDRVRSRLAGGLVVEMGSLGEELRLGILKSRVAAARAHHASFDVPEQVLEYLARTITHNGRDLEGAVNRLLAHSKLNSQPVTLEMAEREVRDLVRPQEPKRIKIEDIQRVVARQYNVSRSDLLSSRRTANVVRPRQVAMYLAKTLTLRSLPEIGRRFGGRDHTTVLHAVRKIEALVAKDVSLSEEVESLKRQLQSE
;
A
#
# COMPACT_ATOMS: atom_id res chain seq x y z
N ILE A 1 -9.75 2.21 4.54
CA ILE A 1 -8.93 1.04 4.19
C ILE A 1 -7.82 1.49 3.26
N HIS A 2 -6.56 1.14 3.54
CA HIS A 2 -5.48 1.42 2.61
C HIS A 2 -4.61 0.18 2.39
N ALA A 3 -4.01 0.08 1.22
CA ALA A 3 -3.06 -0.98 0.87
C ALA A 3 -2.33 -0.65 -0.43
N GLY A 4 -1.19 -1.27 -0.65
CA GLY A 4 -0.52 -1.23 -1.95
C GLY A 4 -1.40 -1.68 -3.12
N VAL A 5 -0.91 -1.47 -4.34
CA VAL A 5 -1.62 -1.85 -5.57
C VAL A 5 -1.75 -3.38 -5.65
N GLY A 6 -2.93 -3.87 -6.06
CA GLY A 6 -3.18 -5.30 -6.30
C GLY A 6 -3.40 -6.17 -5.05
N LEU A 7 -3.53 -5.60 -3.85
CA LEU A 7 -3.78 -6.33 -2.60
C LEU A 7 -5.27 -6.65 -2.34
N GLY A 8 -6.16 -6.40 -3.28
CA GLY A 8 -7.56 -6.82 -3.18
C GLY A 8 -8.54 -5.79 -2.61
N LYS A 9 -8.15 -4.49 -2.45
CA LYS A 9 -9.04 -3.42 -1.96
C LYS A 9 -10.37 -3.38 -2.71
N THR A 10 -10.32 -3.23 -4.02
CA THR A 10 -11.50 -3.19 -4.89
C THR A 10 -12.37 -4.44 -4.73
N HIS A 11 -11.74 -5.62 -4.65
CA HIS A 11 -12.46 -6.88 -4.46
C HIS A 11 -13.22 -6.91 -3.13
N LEU A 12 -12.57 -6.48 -2.04
CA LEU A 12 -13.20 -6.36 -0.73
C LEU A 12 -14.37 -5.36 -0.75
N LEU A 13 -14.18 -4.19 -1.37
CA LEU A 13 -15.26 -3.19 -1.47
C LEU A 13 -16.45 -3.69 -2.30
N GLN A 14 -16.20 -4.41 -3.38
CA GLN A 14 -17.25 -5.04 -4.19
C GLN A 14 -17.99 -6.12 -3.40
N ALA A 15 -17.29 -6.95 -2.63
CA ALA A 15 -17.89 -7.95 -1.76
C ALA A 15 -18.79 -7.30 -0.68
N VAL A 16 -18.33 -6.23 -0.03
CA VAL A 16 -19.12 -5.44 0.92
C VAL A 16 -20.37 -4.88 0.24
N THR A 17 -20.23 -4.32 -0.96
CA THR A 17 -21.35 -3.77 -1.72
C THR A 17 -22.37 -4.85 -2.09
N TRP A 18 -21.89 -5.99 -2.58
CA TRP A 18 -22.74 -7.13 -2.93
C TRP A 18 -23.49 -7.67 -1.72
N ALA A 19 -22.80 -7.91 -0.61
CA ALA A 19 -23.41 -8.40 0.63
C ALA A 19 -24.45 -7.41 1.17
N GLY A 20 -24.18 -6.09 1.11
CA GLY A 20 -25.10 -5.06 1.56
C GLY A 20 -26.36 -4.96 0.70
N ASN A 21 -26.29 -5.22 -0.61
CA ASN A 21 -27.43 -5.18 -1.53
C ASN A 21 -28.18 -6.52 -1.65
N SER A 22 -27.57 -7.66 -1.26
CA SER A 22 -28.14 -9.00 -1.51
C SER A 22 -29.08 -9.50 -0.41
N GLY A 23 -29.24 -8.84 0.70
CA GLY A 23 -30.03 -9.39 1.80
C GLY A 23 -30.55 -8.37 2.82
N SER A 24 -30.34 -7.08 2.57
CA SER A 24 -30.77 -6.02 3.46
C SER A 24 -31.57 -4.95 2.71
N GLU A 25 -32.49 -4.26 3.40
CA GLU A 25 -33.18 -3.08 2.87
C GLU A 25 -32.22 -1.87 2.73
N ARG A 26 -30.91 -2.06 2.91
CA ARG A 26 -29.89 -1.02 2.86
C ARG A 26 -29.53 -0.68 1.42
N LYS A 27 -29.49 0.61 1.12
CA LYS A 27 -29.03 1.14 -0.15
C LYS A 27 -27.51 1.34 -0.10
N VAL A 28 -26.74 0.44 -0.70
CA VAL A 28 -25.29 0.54 -0.82
C VAL A 28 -24.91 1.07 -2.18
N LEU A 29 -24.19 2.19 -2.22
CA LEU A 29 -23.69 2.79 -3.46
C LEU A 29 -22.16 2.64 -3.52
N TYR A 30 -21.67 1.98 -4.56
CA TYR A 30 -20.24 1.87 -4.88
C TYR A 30 -19.88 2.83 -6.02
N LEU A 31 -18.87 3.66 -5.79
CA LEU A 31 -18.28 4.57 -6.79
C LEU A 31 -16.76 4.51 -6.71
N THR A 32 -16.08 4.71 -7.84
CA THR A 32 -14.69 5.14 -7.81
C THR A 32 -14.62 6.66 -7.61
N ALA A 33 -13.50 7.17 -7.08
CA ALA A 33 -13.30 8.63 -6.96
C ALA A 33 -13.50 9.36 -8.29
N GLU A 34 -13.06 8.76 -9.40
CA GLU A 34 -13.27 9.30 -10.74
C GLU A 34 -14.76 9.36 -11.12
N LYS A 35 -15.54 8.29 -10.85
CA LYS A 35 -17.00 8.29 -11.13
C LYS A 35 -17.72 9.34 -10.29
N PHE A 36 -17.34 9.50 -9.03
CA PHE A 36 -17.85 10.59 -8.19
C PHE A 36 -17.56 11.96 -8.82
N MET A 37 -16.31 12.19 -9.21
CA MET A 37 -15.87 13.44 -9.85
C MET A 37 -16.61 13.73 -11.14
N TYR A 38 -16.68 12.76 -12.06
CA TYR A 38 -17.39 12.93 -13.34
C TYR A 38 -18.89 13.13 -13.15
N GLY A 39 -19.52 12.41 -12.23
CA GLY A 39 -20.93 12.58 -11.88
C GLY A 39 -21.22 13.97 -11.34
N PHE A 40 -20.39 14.49 -10.45
CA PHE A 40 -20.53 15.85 -9.91
C PHE A 40 -20.33 16.93 -10.99
N VAL A 41 -19.28 16.81 -11.81
CA VAL A 41 -19.01 17.76 -12.90
C VAL A 41 -20.15 17.75 -13.94
N ALA A 42 -20.67 16.57 -14.28
CA ALA A 42 -21.82 16.45 -15.18
C ALA A 42 -23.06 17.11 -14.58
N ALA A 43 -23.33 16.87 -13.30
CA ALA A 43 -24.47 17.48 -12.59
C ALA A 43 -24.37 19.02 -12.52
N LEU A 44 -23.16 19.57 -12.40
CA LEU A 44 -22.92 21.01 -12.47
C LEU A 44 -23.27 21.56 -13.89
N LYS A 45 -22.81 20.89 -14.95
CA LYS A 45 -23.04 21.29 -16.34
C LYS A 45 -24.54 21.26 -16.71
N THR A 46 -25.27 20.28 -16.17
CA THR A 46 -26.71 20.11 -16.43
C THR A 46 -27.61 20.82 -15.42
N GLN A 47 -27.05 21.60 -14.51
CA GLN A 47 -27.77 22.30 -13.43
C GLN A 47 -28.55 21.34 -12.49
N THR A 48 -28.16 20.10 -12.38
CA THR A 48 -28.78 19.06 -11.52
C THR A 48 -27.96 18.73 -10.28
N ALA A 49 -27.07 19.63 -9.86
CA ALA A 49 -26.18 19.41 -8.70
C ALA A 49 -26.95 19.12 -7.41
N LEU A 50 -28.11 19.73 -7.21
CA LEU A 50 -28.95 19.46 -6.02
C LEU A 50 -29.45 18.01 -6.02
N ALA A 51 -29.99 17.55 -7.16
CA ALA A 51 -30.46 16.15 -7.28
C ALA A 51 -29.33 15.14 -7.09
N PHE A 52 -28.11 15.42 -7.56
CA PHE A 52 -26.94 14.60 -7.31
C PHE A 52 -26.62 14.49 -5.81
N LYS A 53 -26.67 15.62 -5.09
CA LYS A 53 -26.46 15.66 -3.63
C LYS A 53 -27.53 14.89 -2.87
N GLU A 54 -28.79 15.07 -3.24
CA GLU A 54 -29.92 14.37 -2.63
C GLU A 54 -29.85 12.87 -2.86
N ALA A 55 -29.46 12.42 -4.05
CA ALA A 55 -29.28 11.02 -4.36
C ALA A 55 -28.19 10.38 -3.45
N LEU A 56 -27.07 11.09 -3.20
CA LEU A 56 -26.03 10.63 -2.30
C LEU A 56 -26.46 10.61 -0.82
N ARG A 57 -27.28 11.57 -0.39
CA ARG A 57 -27.80 11.61 0.98
C ARG A 57 -28.83 10.51 1.28
N GLY A 58 -29.49 10.01 0.24
CA GLY A 58 -30.50 8.96 0.37
C GLY A 58 -29.96 7.53 0.49
N ILE A 59 -28.64 7.35 0.57
CA ILE A 59 -27.97 6.03 0.68
C ILE A 59 -27.63 5.72 2.14
N ASP A 60 -27.57 4.43 2.48
CA ASP A 60 -27.21 3.95 3.82
C ASP A 60 -25.72 3.68 3.95
N VAL A 61 -25.08 3.25 2.86
CA VAL A 61 -23.64 2.97 2.81
C VAL A 61 -23.05 3.56 1.53
N LEU A 62 -22.09 4.46 1.66
CA LEU A 62 -21.28 4.96 0.55
C LEU A 62 -19.94 4.23 0.53
N VAL A 63 -19.62 3.59 -0.59
CA VAL A 63 -18.34 2.92 -0.82
C VAL A 63 -17.58 3.68 -1.90
N ILE A 64 -16.41 4.23 -1.56
CA ILE A 64 -15.54 4.95 -2.50
C ILE A 64 -14.22 4.20 -2.68
N ASP A 65 -13.92 3.86 -3.91
CA ASP A 65 -12.65 3.22 -4.28
C ASP A 65 -11.70 4.20 -4.96
N ASP A 66 -10.40 3.90 -4.84
CA ASP A 66 -9.32 4.64 -5.50
C ASP A 66 -9.31 6.15 -5.19
N LEU A 67 -9.48 6.51 -3.92
CA LEU A 67 -9.59 7.90 -3.48
C LEU A 67 -8.37 8.77 -3.87
N GLN A 68 -7.19 8.19 -4.08
CA GLN A 68 -5.99 8.90 -4.55
C GLN A 68 -6.18 9.63 -5.89
N PHE A 69 -7.20 9.27 -6.67
CA PHE A 69 -7.53 9.92 -7.94
C PHE A 69 -8.54 11.07 -7.82
N LEU A 70 -8.98 11.40 -6.60
CA LEU A 70 -9.88 12.53 -6.40
C LEU A 70 -9.14 13.85 -6.62
N GLN A 71 -9.45 14.56 -7.69
CA GLN A 71 -8.80 15.79 -8.11
C GLN A 71 -9.79 16.97 -8.22
N GLY A 72 -9.23 18.19 -8.23
CA GLY A 72 -9.98 19.42 -8.38
C GLY A 72 -10.55 19.97 -7.06
N LYS A 73 -10.23 21.24 -6.75
CA LYS A 73 -10.61 21.89 -5.49
C LYS A 73 -12.12 21.88 -5.22
N SER A 74 -12.95 22.16 -6.23
CA SER A 74 -14.41 22.16 -6.06
C SER A 74 -14.96 20.74 -5.83
N THR A 75 -14.40 19.74 -6.49
CA THR A 75 -14.79 18.33 -6.33
C THR A 75 -14.41 17.80 -4.95
N GLN A 76 -13.20 18.14 -4.47
CA GLN A 76 -12.76 17.77 -3.12
C GLN A 76 -13.58 18.46 -2.03
N ALA A 77 -13.94 19.74 -2.23
CA ALA A 77 -14.84 20.44 -1.33
C ALA A 77 -16.22 19.78 -1.28
N GLU A 78 -16.81 19.43 -2.44
CA GLU A 78 -18.09 18.73 -2.49
C GLU A 78 -18.01 17.34 -1.86
N PHE A 79 -16.94 16.62 -2.12
CA PHE A 79 -16.69 15.32 -1.47
C PHE A 79 -16.67 15.45 0.06
N CYS A 80 -15.96 16.47 0.58
CA CYS A 80 -15.91 16.74 2.01
C CYS A 80 -17.30 17.08 2.58
N HIS A 81 -18.10 17.87 1.87
CA HIS A 81 -19.48 18.18 2.25
C HIS A 81 -20.37 16.92 2.25
N THR A 82 -20.22 16.06 1.24
CA THR A 82 -20.96 14.79 1.17
C THR A 82 -20.59 13.88 2.34
N LEU A 83 -19.28 13.74 2.65
CA LEU A 83 -18.82 12.96 3.82
C LEU A 83 -19.44 13.48 5.12
N ASN A 84 -19.39 14.79 5.34
CA ASN A 84 -19.96 15.39 6.54
C ASN A 84 -21.47 15.09 6.65
N ALA A 85 -22.22 15.30 5.57
CA ALA A 85 -23.66 15.08 5.56
C ALA A 85 -24.03 13.60 5.84
N LEU A 86 -23.25 12.64 5.34
CA LEU A 86 -23.46 11.22 5.60
C LEU A 86 -23.12 10.84 7.05
N ILE A 87 -21.99 11.33 7.58
CA ILE A 87 -21.57 11.10 8.96
C ILE A 87 -22.58 11.69 9.94
N ASP A 88 -23.02 12.92 9.72
CA ASP A 88 -24.00 13.62 10.56
C ASP A 88 -25.37 12.91 10.54
N ALA A 89 -25.70 12.26 9.42
CA ALA A 89 -26.91 11.43 9.28
C ALA A 89 -26.74 9.99 9.82
N GLY A 90 -25.59 9.65 10.44
CA GLY A 90 -25.31 8.31 10.96
C GLY A 90 -25.14 7.25 9.86
N ARG A 91 -24.83 7.65 8.61
CA ARG A 91 -24.64 6.73 7.50
C ARG A 91 -23.21 6.17 7.48
N GLN A 92 -23.06 4.96 6.99
CA GLN A 92 -21.75 4.32 6.89
C GLN A 92 -21.02 4.78 5.63
N VAL A 93 -19.72 5.09 5.79
CA VAL A 93 -18.84 5.39 4.65
C VAL A 93 -17.64 4.44 4.72
N VAL A 94 -17.33 3.82 3.59
CA VAL A 94 -16.17 2.93 3.41
C VAL A 94 -15.33 3.46 2.26
N ILE A 95 -14.07 3.75 2.52
CA ILE A 95 -13.17 4.37 1.54
C ILE A 95 -11.91 3.53 1.40
N ALA A 96 -11.46 3.32 0.15
CA ALA A 96 -10.19 2.70 -0.14
C ALA A 96 -9.24 3.65 -0.86
N ALA A 97 -7.94 3.55 -0.51
CA ALA A 97 -6.85 4.28 -1.14
C ALA A 97 -5.59 3.42 -1.24
N ASP A 98 -4.60 3.84 -2.02
CA ASP A 98 -3.31 3.15 -2.18
C ASP A 98 -2.35 3.40 -1.01
N ARG A 99 -2.65 4.38 -0.15
CA ARG A 99 -1.83 4.80 1.00
C ARG A 99 -2.70 5.42 2.12
N PRO A 100 -2.17 5.57 3.34
CA PRO A 100 -2.93 6.16 4.44
C PRO A 100 -3.29 7.63 4.18
N PRO A 101 -4.31 8.18 4.87
CA PRO A 101 -4.75 9.56 4.68
C PRO A 101 -3.64 10.61 4.86
N SER A 102 -2.67 10.37 5.75
CA SER A 102 -1.51 11.25 5.97
C SER A 102 -0.66 11.47 4.71
N ASP A 103 -0.60 10.47 3.84
CA ASP A 103 0.28 10.41 2.68
C ASP A 103 -0.44 10.75 1.36
N LEU A 104 -1.73 11.08 1.42
CA LEU A 104 -2.53 11.54 0.28
C LEU A 104 -2.33 13.04 0.05
N GLU A 105 -1.12 13.45 -0.34
CA GLU A 105 -0.72 14.85 -0.51
C GLU A 105 -1.56 15.62 -1.56
N SER A 106 -2.18 14.90 -2.50
CA SER A 106 -3.06 15.49 -3.52
C SER A 106 -4.42 15.94 -2.97
N LEU A 107 -4.79 15.50 -1.77
CA LEU A 107 -6.05 15.85 -1.14
C LEU A 107 -5.92 17.08 -0.24
N ASP A 108 -6.98 17.89 -0.23
CA ASP A 108 -7.14 19.01 0.71
C ASP A 108 -7.03 18.55 2.17
N ASP A 109 -6.44 19.40 3.02
CA ASP A 109 -6.24 19.11 4.43
C ASP A 109 -7.53 18.75 5.18
N ARG A 110 -8.66 19.36 4.78
CA ARG A 110 -9.97 19.08 5.38
C ARG A 110 -10.43 17.66 5.08
N VAL A 111 -10.24 17.19 3.84
CA VAL A 111 -10.55 15.82 3.44
C VAL A 111 -9.65 14.85 4.20
N ARG A 112 -8.33 15.10 4.21
CA ARG A 112 -7.37 14.26 4.93
C ARG A 112 -7.68 14.15 6.42
N SER A 113 -7.95 15.28 7.06
CA SER A 113 -8.31 15.33 8.48
C SER A 113 -9.59 14.54 8.79
N ARG A 114 -10.60 14.63 7.93
CA ARG A 114 -11.85 13.91 8.09
C ARG A 114 -11.66 12.38 7.94
N LEU A 115 -10.85 11.96 6.98
CA LEU A 115 -10.48 10.56 6.79
C LEU A 115 -9.68 10.00 7.97
N ALA A 116 -8.73 10.77 8.48
CA ALA A 116 -7.90 10.38 9.62
C ALA A 116 -8.69 10.29 10.94
N GLY A 117 -9.81 11.01 11.06
CA GLY A 117 -10.72 10.94 12.21
C GLY A 117 -11.58 9.67 12.27
N GLY A 118 -11.59 8.86 11.20
CA GLY A 118 -12.28 7.58 11.14
C GLY A 118 -11.38 6.39 11.50
N LEU A 119 -11.91 5.17 11.35
CA LEU A 119 -11.12 3.95 11.48
C LEU A 119 -10.24 3.75 10.25
N VAL A 120 -8.93 3.86 10.41
CA VAL A 120 -7.94 3.61 9.35
C VAL A 120 -7.38 2.20 9.51
N VAL A 121 -7.57 1.37 8.48
CA VAL A 121 -7.15 -0.04 8.47
C VAL A 121 -6.20 -0.28 7.30
N GLU A 122 -5.05 -0.87 7.57
CA GLU A 122 -4.12 -1.33 6.56
C GLU A 122 -4.40 -2.78 6.18
N MET A 123 -4.47 -3.06 4.87
CA MET A 123 -4.49 -4.43 4.37
C MET A 123 -3.06 -4.87 4.08
N GLY A 124 -2.63 -5.92 4.74
CA GLY A 124 -1.30 -6.52 4.56
C GLY A 124 -1.13 -7.28 3.24
N SER A 125 0.04 -7.89 3.08
CA SER A 125 0.34 -8.75 1.94
C SER A 125 -0.55 -10.00 1.91
N LEU A 126 -0.79 -10.52 0.71
CA LEU A 126 -1.54 -11.76 0.52
C LEU A 126 -0.74 -12.96 1.05
N GLY A 127 -1.29 -13.69 2.02
CA GLY A 127 -0.72 -14.95 2.50
C GLY A 127 -0.70 -16.04 1.40
N GLU A 128 0.15 -17.07 1.53
CA GLU A 128 0.29 -18.13 0.52
C GLU A 128 -1.03 -18.86 0.28
N GLU A 129 -1.74 -19.19 1.34
CA GLU A 129 -3.06 -19.85 1.27
C GLU A 129 -4.08 -19.01 0.50
N LEU A 130 -4.13 -17.70 0.76
CA LEU A 130 -5.02 -16.79 0.04
C LEU A 130 -4.63 -16.68 -1.44
N ARG A 131 -3.34 -16.63 -1.75
CA ARG A 131 -2.85 -16.61 -3.14
C ARG A 131 -3.26 -17.89 -3.89
N LEU A 132 -3.11 -19.06 -3.24
CA LEU A 132 -3.55 -20.33 -3.79
C LEU A 132 -5.07 -20.34 -4.02
N GLY A 133 -5.86 -19.83 -3.08
CA GLY A 133 -7.31 -19.67 -3.22
C GLY A 133 -7.70 -18.77 -4.40
N ILE A 134 -6.99 -17.65 -4.58
CA ILE A 134 -7.19 -16.74 -5.73
C ILE A 134 -6.91 -17.49 -7.05
N LEU A 135 -5.79 -18.20 -7.15
CA LEU A 135 -5.43 -18.96 -8.35
C LEU A 135 -6.48 -20.02 -8.68
N LYS A 136 -6.92 -20.81 -7.69
CA LYS A 136 -7.99 -21.82 -7.86
C LYS A 136 -9.29 -21.19 -8.36
N SER A 137 -9.70 -20.07 -7.78
CA SER A 137 -10.89 -19.33 -8.19
C SER A 137 -10.78 -18.82 -9.64
N ARG A 138 -9.61 -18.27 -10.04
CA ARG A 138 -9.38 -17.79 -11.40
C ARG A 138 -9.35 -18.91 -12.42
N VAL A 139 -8.75 -20.06 -12.10
CA VAL A 139 -8.79 -21.26 -12.95
C VAL A 139 -10.22 -21.79 -13.10
N ALA A 140 -11.00 -21.85 -12.02
CA ALA A 140 -12.41 -22.25 -12.08
C ALA A 140 -13.24 -21.33 -12.97
N ALA A 141 -13.05 -20.00 -12.86
CA ALA A 141 -13.71 -19.03 -13.73
C ALA A 141 -13.28 -19.19 -15.20
N ALA A 142 -12.00 -19.46 -15.48
CA ALA A 142 -11.51 -19.73 -16.82
C ALA A 142 -12.10 -21.02 -17.42
N ARG A 143 -12.25 -22.07 -16.61
CA ARG A 143 -12.88 -23.34 -17.02
C ARG A 143 -14.35 -23.18 -17.42
N ALA A 144 -15.07 -22.26 -16.80
CA ALA A 144 -16.48 -22.00 -17.18
C ALA A 144 -16.63 -21.59 -18.65
N HIS A 145 -15.62 -20.96 -19.23
CA HIS A 145 -15.58 -20.55 -20.65
C HIS A 145 -14.70 -21.45 -21.51
N HIS A 146 -13.86 -22.28 -20.91
CA HIS A 146 -12.84 -23.09 -21.56
C HIS A 146 -12.72 -24.44 -20.86
N ALA A 147 -13.67 -25.36 -21.13
CA ALA A 147 -13.82 -26.64 -20.44
C ALA A 147 -12.55 -27.52 -20.49
N SER A 148 -11.74 -27.41 -21.54
CA SER A 148 -10.47 -28.16 -21.69
C SER A 148 -9.29 -27.56 -20.93
N PHE A 149 -9.44 -26.35 -20.33
CA PHE A 149 -8.36 -25.71 -19.59
C PHE A 149 -8.24 -26.31 -18.20
N ASP A 150 -7.12 -26.95 -17.95
CA ASP A 150 -6.77 -27.50 -16.63
C ASP A 150 -5.37 -27.09 -16.21
N VAL A 151 -5.22 -26.85 -14.92
CA VAL A 151 -3.94 -26.45 -14.30
C VAL A 151 -3.66 -27.41 -13.16
N PRO A 152 -2.56 -28.19 -13.22
CA PRO A 152 -2.18 -29.10 -12.15
C PRO A 152 -1.94 -28.38 -10.83
N GLU A 153 -2.25 -29.02 -9.70
CA GLU A 153 -2.08 -28.47 -8.35
C GLU A 153 -0.64 -27.99 -8.08
N GLN A 154 0.36 -28.77 -8.53
CA GLN A 154 1.77 -28.40 -8.41
C GLN A 154 2.11 -27.06 -9.08
N VAL A 155 1.47 -26.73 -10.20
CA VAL A 155 1.62 -25.45 -10.89
C VAL A 155 1.00 -24.34 -10.07
N LEU A 156 -0.18 -24.55 -9.49
CA LEU A 156 -0.86 -23.56 -8.65
C LEU A 156 -0.03 -23.25 -7.38
N GLU A 157 0.50 -24.29 -6.73
CA GLU A 157 1.40 -24.12 -5.58
C GLU A 157 2.67 -23.36 -5.95
N TYR A 158 3.30 -23.71 -7.08
CA TYR A 158 4.47 -22.99 -7.58
C TYR A 158 4.17 -21.51 -7.80
N LEU A 159 3.07 -21.18 -8.48
CA LEU A 159 2.65 -19.80 -8.71
C LEU A 159 2.36 -19.05 -7.40
N ALA A 160 1.68 -19.71 -6.44
CA ALA A 160 1.36 -19.13 -5.16
C ALA A 160 2.61 -18.80 -4.32
N ARG A 161 3.66 -19.61 -4.39
CA ARG A 161 4.94 -19.37 -3.71
C ARG A 161 5.77 -18.30 -4.40
N THR A 162 5.73 -18.25 -5.73
CA THR A 162 6.66 -17.45 -6.51
C THR A 162 6.12 -16.03 -6.78
N ILE A 163 4.81 -15.88 -6.99
CA ILE A 163 4.16 -14.58 -7.22
C ILE A 163 3.62 -14.05 -5.88
N THR A 164 4.41 -13.23 -5.21
CA THR A 164 4.11 -12.77 -3.84
C THR A 164 3.61 -11.34 -3.76
N HIS A 165 3.75 -10.52 -4.81
CA HIS A 165 3.60 -9.07 -4.73
C HIS A 165 2.16 -8.58 -4.79
N ASN A 166 1.35 -9.10 -5.72
CA ASN A 166 -0.03 -8.65 -5.85
C ASN A 166 -0.94 -9.68 -6.53
N GLY A 167 -2.25 -9.55 -6.29
CA GLY A 167 -3.25 -10.46 -6.87
C GLY A 167 -3.47 -10.28 -8.38
N ARG A 168 -3.11 -9.12 -8.96
CA ARG A 168 -3.20 -8.90 -10.42
C ARG A 168 -2.18 -9.74 -11.17
N ASP A 169 -0.98 -9.93 -10.61
CA ASP A 169 0.05 -10.77 -11.19
C ASP A 169 -0.37 -12.26 -11.16
N LEU A 170 -1.08 -12.71 -10.12
CA LEU A 170 -1.68 -14.05 -10.07
C LEU A 170 -2.72 -14.26 -11.18
N GLU A 171 -3.61 -13.29 -11.38
CA GLU A 171 -4.59 -13.31 -12.46
C GLU A 171 -3.89 -13.26 -13.83
N GLY A 172 -2.89 -12.42 -14.00
CA GLY A 172 -2.06 -12.34 -15.20
C GLY A 172 -1.38 -13.67 -15.53
N ALA A 173 -0.89 -14.38 -14.51
CA ALA A 173 -0.28 -15.71 -14.69
C ALA A 173 -1.29 -16.72 -15.23
N VAL A 174 -2.50 -16.82 -14.65
CA VAL A 174 -3.56 -17.72 -15.14
C VAL A 174 -3.95 -17.39 -16.58
N ASN A 175 -4.11 -16.10 -16.90
CA ASN A 175 -4.45 -15.66 -18.26
C ASN A 175 -3.37 -16.02 -19.29
N ARG A 176 -2.08 -15.91 -18.92
CA ARG A 176 -0.95 -16.32 -19.79
C ARG A 176 -0.93 -17.82 -20.03
N LEU A 177 -1.11 -18.62 -18.97
CA LEU A 177 -1.19 -20.07 -19.09
C LEU A 177 -2.36 -20.51 -19.98
N LEU A 178 -3.53 -19.86 -19.83
CA LEU A 178 -4.69 -20.10 -20.67
C LEU A 178 -4.40 -19.77 -22.14
N ALA A 179 -3.83 -18.60 -22.41
CA ALA A 179 -3.49 -18.16 -23.76
C ALA A 179 -2.49 -19.13 -24.42
N HIS A 180 -1.41 -19.49 -23.70
CA HIS A 180 -0.38 -20.39 -24.21
C HIS A 180 -0.93 -21.80 -24.48
N SER A 181 -1.70 -22.36 -23.53
CA SER A 181 -2.31 -23.68 -23.69
C SER A 181 -3.23 -23.74 -24.92
N LYS A 182 -4.00 -22.68 -25.17
CA LYS A 182 -4.88 -22.57 -26.34
C LYS A 182 -4.12 -22.44 -27.65
N LEU A 183 -3.13 -21.53 -27.70
CA LEU A 183 -2.38 -21.26 -28.93
C LEU A 183 -1.60 -22.49 -29.41
N ASN A 184 -1.05 -23.26 -28.47
CA ASN A 184 -0.22 -24.42 -28.79
C ASN A 184 -0.96 -25.74 -28.66
N SER A 185 -2.23 -25.77 -28.24
CA SER A 185 -3.01 -26.98 -27.96
C SER A 185 -2.27 -27.96 -27.04
N GLN A 186 -1.54 -27.43 -26.06
CA GLN A 186 -0.73 -28.20 -25.11
C GLN A 186 -1.29 -28.07 -23.67
N PRO A 187 -1.20 -29.15 -22.88
CA PRO A 187 -1.54 -29.07 -21.45
C PRO A 187 -0.60 -28.15 -20.70
N VAL A 188 -1.09 -27.57 -19.60
CA VAL A 188 -0.28 -26.75 -18.72
C VAL A 188 0.70 -27.63 -17.94
N THR A 189 1.99 -27.32 -18.03
CA THR A 189 3.07 -27.99 -17.30
C THR A 189 3.81 -27.01 -16.40
N LEU A 190 4.57 -27.53 -15.44
CA LEU A 190 5.40 -26.70 -14.56
C LEU A 190 6.45 -25.90 -15.35
N GLU A 191 7.09 -26.54 -16.32
CA GLU A 191 8.10 -25.87 -17.18
C GLU A 191 7.50 -24.72 -17.99
N MET A 192 6.27 -24.92 -18.51
CA MET A 192 5.52 -23.86 -19.17
C MET A 192 5.25 -22.72 -18.18
N ALA A 193 4.77 -23.01 -16.98
CA ALA A 193 4.49 -21.99 -15.98
C ALA A 193 5.73 -21.19 -15.61
N GLU A 194 6.85 -21.86 -15.36
CA GLU A 194 8.14 -21.19 -15.05
C GLU A 194 8.58 -20.22 -16.15
N ARG A 195 8.39 -20.59 -17.41
CA ARG A 195 8.75 -19.74 -18.54
C ARG A 195 7.82 -18.55 -18.68
N GLU A 196 6.52 -18.77 -18.60
CA GLU A 196 5.48 -17.76 -18.86
C GLU A 196 5.36 -16.73 -17.74
N VAL A 197 5.78 -17.06 -16.50
CA VAL A 197 5.68 -16.13 -15.36
C VAL A 197 7.02 -15.53 -14.97
N ARG A 198 8.09 -15.80 -15.67
CA ARG A 198 9.45 -15.35 -15.30
C ARG A 198 9.56 -13.84 -15.05
N ASP A 199 8.85 -13.03 -15.81
CA ASP A 199 8.81 -11.57 -15.67
C ASP A 199 7.84 -11.09 -14.57
N LEU A 200 6.87 -11.93 -14.18
CA LEU A 200 6.00 -11.67 -13.03
C LEU A 200 6.67 -12.05 -11.71
N VAL A 201 7.59 -12.99 -11.77
CA VAL A 201 8.51 -13.30 -10.68
C VAL A 201 9.55 -12.19 -10.65
N ARG A 202 9.20 -11.09 -9.99
CA ARG A 202 10.23 -10.13 -9.65
C ARG A 202 11.19 -10.84 -8.71
N PRO A 203 12.52 -10.88 -9.00
CA PRO A 203 13.45 -11.21 -7.93
C PRO A 203 13.00 -10.38 -6.73
N GLN A 204 12.95 -10.96 -5.55
CA GLN A 204 12.89 -10.17 -4.33
C GLN A 204 14.15 -9.28 -4.39
N GLU A 205 14.05 -8.14 -5.07
CA GLU A 205 15.02 -7.08 -4.81
C GLU A 205 14.90 -6.85 -3.32
N PRO A 206 15.96 -7.05 -2.55
CA PRO A 206 15.92 -6.80 -1.13
C PRO A 206 15.34 -5.41 -1.00
N LYS A 207 14.21 -5.30 -0.28
CA LYS A 207 13.43 -4.07 -0.15
C LYS A 207 14.40 -2.92 0.03
N ARG A 208 14.50 -2.00 -0.94
CA ARG A 208 15.49 -0.92 -0.90
C ARG A 208 15.12 -0.01 0.27
N ILE A 209 15.72 -0.27 1.41
CA ILE A 209 15.51 0.51 2.62
C ILE A 209 15.83 1.97 2.29
N LYS A 210 14.85 2.85 2.50
CA LYS A 210 15.04 4.29 2.30
C LYS A 210 15.57 4.93 3.58
N ILE A 211 16.35 6.00 3.42
CA ILE A 211 16.88 6.74 4.60
C ILE A 211 15.73 7.27 5.47
N GLU A 212 14.62 7.61 4.87
CA GLU A 212 13.40 8.09 5.54
C GLU A 212 12.80 7.02 6.46
N ASP A 213 12.83 5.75 6.07
CA ASP A 213 12.34 4.63 6.86
C ASP A 213 13.27 4.41 8.06
N ILE A 214 14.58 4.45 7.84
CA ILE A 214 15.58 4.38 8.91
C ILE A 214 15.36 5.50 9.94
N GLN A 215 15.14 6.74 9.47
CA GLN A 215 14.85 7.86 10.35
C GLN A 215 13.59 7.65 11.18
N ARG A 216 12.53 7.10 10.59
CA ARG A 216 11.24 6.81 11.26
C ARG A 216 11.39 5.74 12.33
N VAL A 217 12.02 4.63 12.00
CA VAL A 217 12.21 3.50 12.93
C VAL A 217 13.11 3.90 14.10
N VAL A 218 14.23 4.57 13.83
CA VAL A 218 15.14 5.04 14.88
C VAL A 218 14.49 6.11 15.75
N ALA A 219 13.75 7.06 15.16
CA ALA A 219 13.01 8.07 15.91
C ALA A 219 12.02 7.44 16.90
N ARG A 220 11.27 6.42 16.46
CA ARG A 220 10.34 5.66 17.30
C ARG A 220 11.06 4.92 18.43
N GLN A 221 12.15 4.21 18.14
CA GLN A 221 12.91 3.43 19.12
C GLN A 221 13.49 4.30 20.24
N TYR A 222 14.02 5.48 19.90
CA TYR A 222 14.64 6.39 20.86
C TYR A 222 13.70 7.46 21.42
N ASN A 223 12.40 7.38 21.08
CA ASN A 223 11.37 8.34 21.50
C ASN A 223 11.77 9.81 21.22
N VAL A 224 12.28 10.06 20.02
CA VAL A 224 12.61 11.40 19.51
C VAL A 224 11.83 11.68 18.24
N SER A 225 11.63 12.96 17.89
CA SER A 225 10.98 13.29 16.62
C SER A 225 11.96 13.11 15.44
N ARG A 226 11.42 12.80 14.26
CA ARG A 226 12.24 12.79 13.03
C ARG A 226 12.89 14.17 12.78
N SER A 227 12.19 15.26 13.08
CA SER A 227 12.71 16.62 12.97
C SER A 227 13.91 16.86 13.91
N ASP A 228 13.95 16.24 15.09
CA ASP A 228 15.11 16.32 15.98
C ASP A 228 16.34 15.60 15.38
N LEU A 229 16.16 14.46 14.72
CA LEU A 229 17.25 13.78 14.02
C LEU A 229 17.87 14.66 12.91
N LEU A 230 17.06 15.48 12.26
CA LEU A 230 17.50 16.39 11.18
C LEU A 230 18.01 17.74 11.71
N SER A 231 17.66 18.11 12.95
CA SER A 231 17.97 19.41 13.56
C SER A 231 19.47 19.59 13.83
N SER A 232 19.89 20.84 14.06
CA SER A 232 21.26 21.20 14.48
C SER A 232 21.54 20.88 15.96
N ARG A 233 20.57 20.40 16.73
CA ARG A 233 20.70 20.10 18.16
C ARG A 233 21.84 19.11 18.43
N ARG A 234 22.60 19.38 19.52
CA ARG A 234 23.77 18.58 19.94
C ARG A 234 23.59 17.91 21.30
N THR A 235 22.39 17.84 21.82
CA THR A 235 22.07 17.14 23.07
C THR A 235 22.24 15.63 22.90
N ALA A 236 22.73 14.95 23.93
CA ALA A 236 23.09 13.51 23.87
C ALA A 236 21.92 12.63 23.44
N ASN A 237 20.70 12.94 23.91
CA ASN A 237 19.45 12.23 23.57
C ASN A 237 19.06 12.33 22.09
N VAL A 238 19.64 13.27 21.32
CA VAL A 238 19.41 13.42 19.88
C VAL A 238 20.63 13.01 19.08
N VAL A 239 21.84 13.24 19.59
CA VAL A 239 23.09 12.92 18.88
C VAL A 239 23.28 11.41 18.71
N ARG A 240 23.06 10.62 19.79
CA ARG A 240 23.24 9.15 19.73
C ARG A 240 22.27 8.50 18.74
N PRO A 241 20.94 8.74 18.80
CA PRO A 241 20.00 8.22 17.79
C PRO A 241 20.35 8.63 16.36
N ARG A 242 20.78 9.89 16.16
CA ARG A 242 21.21 10.37 14.84
C ARG A 242 22.44 9.60 14.33
N GLN A 243 23.41 9.32 15.19
CA GLN A 243 24.60 8.56 14.82
C GLN A 243 24.25 7.11 14.45
N VAL A 244 23.34 6.46 15.23
CA VAL A 244 22.81 5.14 14.91
C VAL A 244 22.08 5.15 13.56
N ALA A 245 21.22 6.14 13.31
CA ALA A 245 20.51 6.25 12.03
C ALA A 245 21.47 6.46 10.83
N MET A 246 22.52 7.26 10.99
CA MET A 246 23.56 7.43 9.96
C MET A 246 24.35 6.13 9.70
N TYR A 247 24.67 5.38 10.76
CA TYR A 247 25.32 4.07 10.67
C TYR A 247 24.42 3.08 9.91
N LEU A 248 23.14 2.97 10.27
CA LEU A 248 22.18 2.12 9.58
C LEU A 248 21.99 2.54 8.12
N ALA A 249 21.96 3.85 7.84
CA ALA A 249 21.86 4.37 6.48
C ALA A 249 23.08 3.96 5.63
N LYS A 250 24.28 3.93 6.21
CA LYS A 250 25.49 3.50 5.51
C LYS A 250 25.54 1.99 5.30
N THR A 251 25.11 1.20 6.27
CA THR A 251 25.15 -0.27 6.23
C THR A 251 24.03 -0.89 5.40
N LEU A 252 22.82 -0.29 5.42
CA LEU A 252 21.63 -0.86 4.79
C LEU A 252 21.30 -0.23 3.43
N THR A 253 22.00 0.83 3.02
CA THR A 253 21.77 1.49 1.73
C THR A 253 23.05 1.64 0.92
N LEU A 254 22.91 1.70 -0.40
CA LEU A 254 24.04 1.98 -1.32
C LEU A 254 24.37 3.48 -1.42
N ARG A 255 23.86 4.32 -0.49
CA ARG A 255 24.03 5.76 -0.55
C ARG A 255 25.44 6.17 -0.12
N SER A 256 25.95 7.21 -0.78
CA SER A 256 27.24 7.82 -0.45
C SER A 256 27.14 8.65 0.85
N LEU A 257 28.27 8.83 1.54
CA LEU A 257 28.31 9.66 2.76
C LEU A 257 27.77 11.08 2.53
N PRO A 258 28.08 11.79 1.41
CA PRO A 258 27.48 13.09 1.11
C PRO A 258 25.96 13.04 0.94
N GLU A 259 25.42 11.99 0.30
CA GLU A 259 23.96 11.83 0.16
C GLU A 259 23.28 11.61 1.51
N ILE A 260 23.86 10.76 2.36
CA ILE A 260 23.38 10.56 3.74
C ILE A 260 23.41 11.87 4.49
N GLY A 261 24.52 12.61 4.42
CA GLY A 261 24.64 13.91 5.10
C GLY A 261 23.55 14.90 4.70
N ARG A 262 23.26 15.03 3.40
CA ARG A 262 22.15 15.86 2.90
C ARG A 262 20.79 15.49 3.50
N ARG A 263 20.51 14.17 3.62
CA ARG A 263 19.25 13.66 4.19
C ARG A 263 19.17 13.79 5.73
N PHE A 264 20.27 14.09 6.40
CA PHE A 264 20.33 14.34 7.83
C PHE A 264 20.56 15.81 8.18
N GLY A 265 19.86 16.72 7.48
CA GLY A 265 19.87 18.16 7.74
C GLY A 265 21.09 18.88 7.14
N GLY A 266 21.57 18.43 5.97
CA GLY A 266 22.68 19.10 5.25
C GLY A 266 24.05 18.94 5.92
N ARG A 267 24.29 17.82 6.61
CA ARG A 267 25.55 17.57 7.30
C ARG A 267 26.65 17.17 6.34
N ASP A 268 27.86 17.58 6.68
CA ASP A 268 29.07 17.23 5.93
C ASP A 268 29.33 15.70 5.99
N HIS A 269 29.94 15.17 4.94
CA HIS A 269 30.30 13.75 4.85
C HIS A 269 31.27 13.30 5.94
N THR A 270 32.12 14.20 6.44
CA THR A 270 33.03 13.93 7.56
C THR A 270 32.26 13.68 8.86
N THR A 271 31.16 14.40 9.08
CA THR A 271 30.28 14.19 10.24
C THR A 271 29.63 12.80 10.17
N VAL A 272 29.17 12.40 8.98
CA VAL A 272 28.59 11.07 8.76
C VAL A 272 29.63 9.98 8.97
N LEU A 273 30.82 10.14 8.39
CA LEU A 273 31.93 9.20 8.54
C LEU A 273 32.32 9.01 10.03
N HIS A 274 32.41 10.11 10.78
CA HIS A 274 32.69 10.04 12.21
C HIS A 274 31.60 9.30 12.99
N ALA A 275 30.32 9.56 12.65
CA ALA A 275 29.19 8.88 13.27
C ALA A 275 29.21 7.37 12.99
N VAL A 276 29.46 6.97 11.75
CA VAL A 276 29.56 5.58 11.33
C VAL A 276 30.68 4.86 12.09
N ARG A 277 31.90 5.38 12.06
CA ARG A 277 33.06 4.78 12.77
C ARG A 277 32.84 4.68 14.26
N LYS A 278 32.23 5.71 14.87
CA LYS A 278 31.94 5.72 16.32
C LYS A 278 30.95 4.63 16.69
N ILE A 279 29.83 4.49 15.97
CA ILE A 279 28.84 3.44 16.26
C ILE A 279 29.42 2.07 15.99
N GLU A 280 30.15 1.88 14.90
CA GLU A 280 30.82 0.63 14.57
C GLU A 280 31.77 0.17 15.71
N ALA A 281 32.58 1.08 16.25
CA ALA A 281 33.46 0.79 17.36
C ALA A 281 32.70 0.53 18.69
N LEU A 282 31.53 1.14 18.90
CA LEU A 282 30.69 0.89 20.06
C LEU A 282 29.95 -0.44 19.97
N VAL A 283 29.40 -0.79 18.81
CA VAL A 283 28.72 -2.08 18.55
C VAL A 283 29.67 -3.25 18.78
N ALA A 284 30.97 -3.09 18.49
CA ALA A 284 31.98 -4.12 18.75
C ALA A 284 32.31 -4.31 20.25
N LYS A 285 31.96 -3.36 21.14
CA LYS A 285 32.32 -3.38 22.57
C LYS A 285 31.11 -3.46 23.50
N ASP A 286 29.94 -3.03 23.06
CA ASP A 286 28.72 -2.93 23.85
C ASP A 286 27.66 -3.90 23.29
N VAL A 287 27.47 -5.00 24.01
CA VAL A 287 26.52 -6.07 23.62
C VAL A 287 25.09 -5.54 23.52
N SER A 288 24.69 -4.68 24.46
CA SER A 288 23.33 -4.09 24.46
C SER A 288 23.09 -3.23 23.22
N LEU A 289 24.04 -2.38 22.82
CA LEU A 289 23.94 -1.59 21.60
C LEU A 289 23.97 -2.47 20.35
N SER A 290 24.74 -3.56 20.37
CA SER A 290 24.78 -4.53 19.27
C SER A 290 23.41 -5.19 19.03
N GLU A 291 22.77 -5.66 20.11
CA GLU A 291 21.43 -6.25 20.06
C GLU A 291 20.37 -5.24 19.59
N GLU A 292 20.45 -4.01 20.06
CA GLU A 292 19.57 -2.92 19.65
C GLU A 292 19.70 -2.63 18.15
N VAL A 293 20.90 -2.51 17.62
CA VAL A 293 21.20 -2.26 16.21
C VAL A 293 20.71 -3.43 15.34
N GLU A 294 20.93 -4.69 15.77
CA GLU A 294 20.44 -5.86 15.05
C GLU A 294 18.91 -5.98 15.09
N SER A 295 18.27 -5.57 16.18
CA SER A 295 16.80 -5.47 16.26
C SER A 295 16.26 -4.44 15.26
N LEU A 296 16.87 -3.25 15.18
CA LEU A 296 16.51 -2.21 14.21
C LEU A 296 16.73 -2.67 12.77
N LYS A 297 17.82 -3.39 12.47
CA LYS A 297 18.04 -3.96 11.13
C LYS A 297 16.95 -4.95 10.74
N ARG A 298 16.59 -5.88 11.64
CA ARG A 298 15.51 -6.85 11.41
C ARG A 298 14.18 -6.16 11.16
N GLN A 299 13.85 -5.14 11.94
CA GLN A 299 12.62 -4.36 11.80
C GLN A 299 12.55 -3.65 10.44
N LEU A 300 13.68 -3.03 10.00
CA LEU A 300 13.78 -2.36 8.69
C LEU A 300 13.73 -3.33 7.49
N GLN A 301 14.07 -4.59 7.69
CA GLN A 301 14.01 -5.63 6.64
C GLN A 301 12.62 -6.30 6.58
N SER A 302 11.84 -6.25 7.66
CA SER A 302 10.51 -6.84 7.75
C SER A 302 9.37 -5.87 7.39
N GLU A 303 9.59 -4.53 7.57
CA GLU A 303 8.65 -3.49 7.10
C GLU A 303 8.79 -3.25 5.59
#